data_d91f1b03901758175e64c6e7a2e69356
#
_entry.id   d91f1b03901758175e64c6e7a2e69356
#
_cell.length_a   1.000
_cell.length_b   1.000
_cell.length_c   1.000
_cell.angle_alpha   90.00
_cell.angle_beta   90.00
_cell.angle_gamma   90.00
#
_symmetry.space_group_name_H-M   'P 1'
#
loop_
_entity.id
_entity.type
_entity.pdbx_description
1 polymer ?
#
loop_
_entity_poly.entity_id
_entity_poly.type
_entity_poly.pdbx_seq_one_letter_code
_entity_poly.pdbx_strand_id
1 'polypeptide(L)'
;MLLWELAVHRFQIALYILPAPSDIIKAILENRQVLWSHSIVTLSEACIGLALAALSAFVIAILMDMSSICKRSLYPHLIVTQTVPVMILGPLFAIWFGFGMTPKIIMVIFMCFFPIVIAFYDALAKVDQQQLMLLKSFQAKRWQL
;
A
#
# COMPACT_ATOMS: atom_id res chain seq x y z
N MET A 1 6.84 26.09 -14.14
CA MET A 1 6.25 25.79 -15.47
C MET A 1 6.88 26.68 -16.56
N LEU A 2 6.76 28.03 -16.53
CA LEU A 2 7.30 28.92 -17.58
C LEU A 2 8.82 28.80 -17.79
N LEU A 3 9.60 28.73 -16.72
CA LEU A 3 11.06 28.56 -16.83
C LEU A 3 11.45 27.22 -17.45
N TRP A 4 10.70 26.16 -17.19
CA TRP A 4 10.90 24.86 -17.81
C TRP A 4 10.57 24.91 -19.30
N GLU A 5 9.45 25.47 -19.69
CA GLU A 5 9.05 25.67 -21.08
C GLU A 5 10.12 26.45 -21.85
N LEU A 6 10.55 27.59 -21.28
CA LEU A 6 11.60 28.41 -21.87
C LEU A 6 12.93 27.66 -22.00
N ALA A 7 13.32 26.89 -21.00
CA ALA A 7 14.57 26.13 -21.04
C ALA A 7 14.53 25.07 -22.14
N VAL A 8 13.45 24.31 -22.28
CA VAL A 8 13.31 23.29 -23.32
C VAL A 8 13.39 23.91 -24.70
N HIS A 9 12.65 24.99 -24.94
CA HIS A 9 12.67 25.68 -26.24
C HIS A 9 13.98 26.40 -26.51
N ARG A 10 14.62 27.02 -25.51
CA ARG A 10 15.86 27.75 -25.67
C ARG A 10 17.05 26.86 -25.95
N PHE A 11 17.10 25.68 -25.30
CA PHE A 11 18.21 24.73 -25.47
C PHE A 11 17.88 23.63 -26.49
N GLN A 12 16.71 23.68 -27.15
CA GLN A 12 16.27 22.70 -28.15
C GLN A 12 16.41 21.28 -27.66
N ILE A 13 16.01 21.05 -26.40
CA ILE A 13 16.10 19.72 -25.76
C ILE A 13 15.17 18.77 -26.48
N ALA A 14 15.70 17.63 -26.90
CA ALA A 14 14.90 16.63 -27.62
C ALA A 14 13.76 16.09 -26.74
N LEU A 15 12.58 15.88 -27.36
CA LEU A 15 11.34 15.47 -26.71
C LEU A 15 11.48 14.20 -25.85
N TYR A 16 12.35 13.27 -26.28
CA TYR A 16 12.59 12.02 -25.57
C TYR A 16 13.49 12.18 -24.32
N ILE A 17 14.18 13.32 -24.18
CA ILE A 17 15.01 13.62 -22.99
C ILE A 17 14.18 14.38 -21.96
N LEU A 18 13.55 15.48 -22.39
CA LEU A 18 12.73 16.32 -21.52
C LEU A 18 11.64 17.02 -22.36
N PRO A 19 10.39 16.54 -22.33
CA PRO A 19 9.28 17.18 -23.02
C PRO A 19 8.96 18.54 -22.38
N ALA A 20 8.49 19.50 -23.17
CA ALA A 20 7.96 20.75 -22.64
C ALA A 20 6.63 20.53 -21.93
N PRO A 21 6.27 21.33 -20.91
CA PRO A 21 4.96 21.26 -20.26
C PRO A 21 3.79 21.32 -21.23
N SER A 22 3.87 22.12 -22.28
CA SER A 22 2.84 22.18 -23.34
C SER A 22 2.69 20.87 -24.10
N ASP A 23 3.79 20.15 -24.38
CA ASP A 23 3.76 18.86 -25.06
C ASP A 23 3.14 17.79 -24.19
N ILE A 24 3.41 17.81 -22.87
CA ILE A 24 2.79 16.91 -21.91
C ILE A 24 1.27 17.11 -21.87
N ILE A 25 0.81 18.37 -21.83
CA ILE A 25 -0.62 18.68 -21.81
C ILE A 25 -1.29 18.19 -23.10
N LYS A 26 -0.68 18.44 -24.26
CA LYS A 26 -1.19 17.92 -25.54
C LYS A 26 -1.28 16.39 -25.54
N ALA A 27 -0.22 15.71 -25.14
CA ALA A 27 -0.19 14.25 -25.06
C ALA A 27 -1.28 13.68 -24.14
N ILE A 28 -1.55 14.33 -23.00
CA ILE A 28 -2.63 13.94 -22.07
C ILE A 28 -3.99 14.09 -22.75
N LEU A 29 -4.24 15.19 -23.46
CA LEU A 29 -5.51 15.44 -24.14
C LEU A 29 -5.74 14.48 -25.31
N GLU A 30 -4.72 14.21 -26.08
CA GLU A 30 -4.77 13.30 -27.22
C GLU A 30 -4.97 11.84 -26.79
N ASN A 31 -4.33 11.43 -25.71
CA ASN A 31 -4.36 10.06 -25.20
C ASN A 31 -5.31 9.86 -24.01
N ARG A 32 -6.20 10.81 -23.74
CA ARG A 32 -7.08 10.81 -22.56
C ARG A 32 -7.85 9.50 -22.34
N GLN A 33 -8.31 8.88 -23.42
CA GLN A 33 -9.10 7.65 -23.33
C GLN A 33 -8.24 6.45 -22.89
N VAL A 34 -7.02 6.36 -23.41
CA VAL A 34 -6.05 5.33 -23.05
C VAL A 34 -5.59 5.53 -21.62
N LEU A 35 -5.25 6.77 -21.25
CA LEU A 35 -4.87 7.12 -19.88
C LEU A 35 -5.97 6.80 -18.87
N TRP A 36 -7.22 7.12 -19.20
CA TRP A 36 -8.37 6.83 -18.35
C TRP A 36 -8.57 5.33 -18.15
N SER A 37 -8.53 4.54 -19.21
CA SER A 37 -8.69 3.08 -19.13
C SER A 37 -7.60 2.44 -18.28
N HIS A 38 -6.34 2.82 -18.49
CA HIS A 38 -5.22 2.31 -17.68
C HIS A 38 -5.26 2.81 -16.23
N SER A 39 -5.72 4.03 -15.98
CA SER A 39 -5.90 4.55 -14.61
C SER A 39 -6.94 3.76 -13.84
N ILE A 40 -8.08 3.40 -14.46
CA ILE A 40 -9.10 2.56 -13.81
C ILE A 40 -8.53 1.18 -13.46
N VAL A 41 -7.79 0.57 -14.37
CA VAL A 41 -7.15 -0.74 -14.12
C VAL A 41 -6.18 -0.65 -12.94
N THR A 42 -5.27 0.33 -12.96
CA THR A 42 -4.30 0.52 -11.87
C THR A 42 -4.99 0.82 -10.54
N LEU A 43 -6.02 1.65 -10.54
CA LEU A 43 -6.78 1.97 -9.34
C LEU A 43 -7.51 0.74 -8.79
N SER A 44 -8.11 -0.08 -9.66
CA SER A 44 -8.76 -1.33 -9.25
C SER A 44 -7.77 -2.33 -8.66
N GLU A 45 -6.59 -2.50 -9.28
CA GLU A 45 -5.51 -3.34 -8.76
C GLU A 45 -5.07 -2.88 -7.35
N ALA A 46 -4.88 -1.57 -7.18
CA ALA A 46 -4.49 -0.97 -5.91
C ALA A 46 -5.58 -1.14 -4.83
N CYS A 47 -6.84 -0.85 -5.16
CA CYS A 47 -7.96 -0.97 -4.22
C CYS A 47 -8.19 -2.41 -3.78
N ILE A 48 -8.16 -3.36 -4.71
CA ILE A 48 -8.33 -4.80 -4.40
C ILE A 48 -7.17 -5.26 -3.51
N GLY A 49 -5.92 -4.97 -3.89
CA GLY A 49 -4.75 -5.34 -3.12
C GLY A 49 -4.75 -4.74 -1.72
N LEU A 50 -5.09 -3.46 -1.59
CA LEU A 50 -5.20 -2.77 -0.30
C LEU A 50 -6.31 -3.36 0.58
N ALA A 51 -7.48 -3.62 0.02
CA ALA A 51 -8.60 -4.23 0.77
C ALA A 51 -8.22 -5.61 1.29
N LEU A 52 -7.62 -6.46 0.47
CA LEU A 52 -7.16 -7.79 0.88
C LEU A 52 -6.04 -7.70 1.94
N ALA A 53 -5.09 -6.79 1.77
CA ALA A 53 -4.04 -6.54 2.75
C ALA A 53 -4.62 -6.07 4.09
N ALA A 54 -5.54 -5.10 4.08
CA ALA A 54 -6.14 -4.56 5.29
C ALA A 54 -6.98 -5.60 6.04
N LEU A 55 -7.81 -6.36 5.34
CA LEU A 55 -8.63 -7.42 5.93
C LEU A 55 -7.77 -8.52 6.56
N SER A 56 -6.77 -9.02 5.83
CA SER A 56 -5.86 -10.05 6.35
C SER A 56 -5.01 -9.52 7.51
N ALA A 57 -4.53 -8.28 7.41
CA ALA A 57 -3.76 -7.63 8.47
C ALA A 57 -4.57 -7.45 9.75
N PHE A 58 -5.84 -7.04 9.63
CA PHE A 58 -6.74 -6.91 10.77
C PHE A 58 -6.93 -8.23 11.51
N VAL A 59 -7.19 -9.33 10.77
CA VAL A 59 -7.32 -10.67 11.37
C VAL A 59 -6.04 -11.08 12.08
N ILE A 60 -4.88 -10.89 11.47
CA ILE A 60 -3.58 -11.24 12.08
C ILE A 60 -3.30 -10.39 13.32
N ALA A 61 -3.59 -9.09 13.29
CA ALA A 61 -3.40 -8.20 14.44
C ALA A 61 -4.25 -8.64 15.64
N ILE A 62 -5.52 -9.02 15.43
CA ILE A 62 -6.39 -9.56 16.48
C ILE A 62 -5.84 -10.88 17.03
N LEU A 63 -5.39 -11.79 16.17
CA LEU A 63 -4.79 -13.06 16.62
C LEU A 63 -3.54 -12.83 17.46
N MET A 64 -2.73 -11.83 17.10
CA MET A 64 -1.53 -11.45 17.89
C MET A 64 -1.90 -10.81 19.23
N ASP A 65 -2.99 -10.06 19.28
CA ASP A 65 -3.48 -9.46 20.54
C ASP A 65 -4.05 -10.52 21.48
N MET A 66 -4.79 -11.49 20.93
CA MET A 66 -5.39 -12.58 21.71
C MET A 66 -4.38 -13.63 22.21
N SER A 67 -3.22 -13.78 21.52
CA SER A 67 -2.26 -14.85 21.80
C SER A 67 -0.82 -14.34 21.85
N SER A 68 -0.23 -14.43 23.05
CA SER A 68 1.18 -14.09 23.26
C SER A 68 2.14 -15.00 22.46
N ILE A 69 1.71 -16.22 22.12
CA ILE A 69 2.50 -17.15 21.29
C ILE A 69 2.50 -16.63 19.85
N CYS A 70 1.32 -16.31 19.29
CA CYS A 70 1.22 -15.70 17.97
C CYS A 70 2.05 -14.42 17.85
N LYS A 71 1.95 -13.53 18.83
CA LYS A 71 2.76 -12.32 18.89
C LYS A 71 4.25 -12.62 18.81
N ARG A 72 4.77 -13.47 19.73
CA ARG A 72 6.20 -13.78 19.80
C ARG A 72 6.74 -14.43 18.53
N SER A 73 5.91 -15.23 17.87
CA SER A 73 6.28 -15.91 16.62
C SER A 73 6.21 -14.98 15.41
N LEU A 74 5.14 -14.20 15.25
CA LEU A 74 4.90 -13.43 14.03
C LEU A 74 5.58 -12.06 14.03
N TYR A 75 5.60 -11.35 15.16
CA TYR A 75 6.08 -9.96 15.22
C TYR A 75 7.52 -9.77 14.70
N PRO A 76 8.52 -10.61 15.06
CA PRO A 76 9.86 -10.49 14.52
C PRO A 76 9.90 -10.67 13.01
N HIS A 77 9.11 -11.62 12.45
CA HIS A 77 9.07 -11.89 11.03
C HIS A 77 8.43 -10.72 10.25
N LEU A 78 7.40 -10.09 10.82
CA LEU A 78 6.75 -8.91 10.21
C LEU A 78 7.76 -7.75 10.07
N ILE A 79 8.59 -7.52 11.07
CA ILE A 79 9.61 -6.46 11.03
C ILE A 79 10.69 -6.79 10.00
N VAL A 80 11.22 -8.01 10.01
CA VAL A 80 12.29 -8.43 9.10
C VAL A 80 11.80 -8.39 7.65
N THR A 81 10.56 -8.78 7.38
CA THR A 81 10.02 -8.79 6.01
C THR A 81 9.91 -7.38 5.42
N GLN A 82 9.73 -6.34 6.23
CA GLN A 82 9.71 -4.94 5.75
C GLN A 82 11.07 -4.47 5.22
N THR A 83 12.15 -5.15 5.55
CA THR A 83 13.49 -4.79 5.05
C THR A 83 13.73 -5.26 3.62
N VAL A 84 12.91 -6.17 3.10
CA VAL A 84 13.01 -6.66 1.73
C VAL A 84 12.41 -5.63 0.77
N PRO A 85 13.19 -5.10 -0.19
CA PRO A 85 12.65 -4.18 -1.18
C PRO A 85 11.63 -4.89 -2.09
N VAL A 86 10.34 -4.63 -1.89
CA VAL A 86 9.25 -5.29 -2.64
C VAL A 86 9.40 -5.11 -4.16
N MET A 87 10.04 -4.03 -4.60
CA MET A 87 10.32 -3.79 -6.02
C MET A 87 11.12 -4.92 -6.68
N ILE A 88 11.98 -5.61 -5.92
CA ILE A 88 12.76 -6.75 -6.43
C ILE A 88 11.86 -7.97 -6.68
N LEU A 89 10.75 -8.09 -5.96
CA LEU A 89 9.81 -9.19 -6.11
C LEU A 89 8.92 -9.06 -7.35
N GLY A 90 8.80 -7.86 -7.93
CA GLY A 90 7.95 -7.60 -9.09
C GLY A 90 8.23 -8.51 -10.28
N PRO A 91 9.47 -8.59 -10.79
CA PRO A 91 9.83 -9.51 -11.85
C PRO A 91 9.58 -10.99 -11.50
N LEU A 92 9.83 -11.39 -10.25
CA LEU A 92 9.61 -12.74 -9.77
C LEU A 92 8.11 -13.11 -9.80
N PHE A 93 7.25 -12.21 -9.32
CA PHE A 93 5.79 -12.40 -9.38
C PHE A 93 5.28 -12.44 -10.83
N ALA A 94 5.87 -11.64 -11.74
CA ALA A 94 5.53 -11.69 -13.15
C ALA A 94 5.89 -13.03 -13.79
N ILE A 95 7.02 -13.64 -13.39
CA ILE A 95 7.41 -14.98 -13.86
C ILE A 95 6.48 -16.06 -13.32
N TRP A 96 6.10 -16.00 -12.05
CA TRP A 96 5.27 -17.02 -11.41
C TRP A 96 3.79 -16.93 -11.77
N PHE A 97 3.24 -15.72 -11.86
CA PHE A 97 1.81 -15.47 -12.04
C PHE A 97 1.46 -14.88 -13.41
N GLY A 98 2.46 -14.69 -14.29
CA GLY A 98 2.28 -14.09 -15.60
C GLY A 98 2.16 -12.58 -15.59
N PHE A 99 1.95 -12.01 -16.80
CA PHE A 99 1.79 -10.56 -17.00
C PHE A 99 0.29 -10.22 -16.97
N GLY A 100 -0.21 -9.75 -15.83
CA GLY A 100 -1.61 -9.42 -15.68
C GLY A 100 -1.89 -8.62 -14.40
N MET A 101 -3.13 -8.64 -13.93
CA MET A 101 -3.54 -7.98 -12.69
C MET A 101 -3.00 -8.72 -11.45
N THR A 102 -2.91 -10.04 -11.50
CA THR A 102 -2.56 -10.89 -10.35
C THR A 102 -1.22 -10.51 -9.69
N PRO A 103 -0.08 -10.44 -10.41
CA PRO A 103 1.21 -10.10 -9.79
C PRO A 103 1.20 -8.70 -9.17
N LYS A 104 0.49 -7.74 -9.77
CA LYS A 104 0.38 -6.38 -9.25
C LYS A 104 -0.43 -6.32 -7.96
N ILE A 105 -1.56 -7.03 -7.89
CA ILE A 105 -2.38 -7.15 -6.68
C ILE A 105 -1.55 -7.78 -5.57
N ILE A 106 -0.80 -8.86 -5.84
CA ILE A 106 0.08 -9.51 -4.88
C ILE A 106 1.15 -8.54 -4.38
N MET A 107 1.76 -7.74 -5.26
CA MET A 107 2.72 -6.71 -4.85
C MET A 107 2.10 -5.70 -3.89
N VAL A 108 0.89 -5.20 -4.18
CA VAL A 108 0.18 -4.26 -3.29
C VAL A 108 -0.10 -4.91 -1.94
N ILE A 109 -0.52 -6.19 -1.92
CA ILE A 109 -0.72 -6.92 -0.68
C ILE A 109 0.58 -6.97 0.13
N PHE A 110 1.69 -7.37 -0.49
CA PHE A 110 2.99 -7.43 0.19
C PHE A 110 3.46 -6.07 0.73
N MET A 111 3.28 -4.99 -0.04
CA MET A 111 3.65 -3.65 0.39
C MET A 111 2.83 -3.15 1.58
N CYS A 112 1.53 -3.44 1.59
CA CYS A 112 0.59 -2.86 2.55
C CYS A 112 0.39 -3.75 3.79
N PHE A 113 0.43 -5.08 3.65
CA PHE A 113 0.11 -6.02 4.71
C PHE A 113 0.95 -5.82 5.98
N PHE A 114 2.27 -5.85 5.86
CA PHE A 114 3.16 -5.81 7.03
C PHE A 114 3.06 -4.50 7.83
N PRO A 115 3.11 -3.31 7.21
CA PRO A 115 2.92 -2.05 7.93
C PRO A 115 1.55 -1.96 8.59
N ILE A 116 0.49 -2.45 7.91
CA ILE A 116 -0.87 -2.39 8.43
C ILE A 116 -1.04 -3.32 9.65
N VAL A 117 -0.47 -4.55 9.62
CA VAL A 117 -0.51 -5.47 10.78
C VAL A 117 0.11 -4.80 12.00
N ILE A 118 1.31 -4.22 11.83
CA ILE A 118 2.02 -3.57 12.93
C ILE A 118 1.23 -2.38 13.45
N ALA A 119 0.71 -1.52 12.55
CA ALA A 119 -0.08 -0.36 12.95
C ALA A 119 -1.36 -0.74 13.72
N PHE A 120 -2.09 -1.77 13.26
CA PHE A 120 -3.27 -2.27 13.97
C PHE A 120 -2.89 -2.88 15.31
N TYR A 121 -1.87 -3.73 15.34
CA TYR A 121 -1.42 -4.35 16.58
C TYR A 121 -0.98 -3.30 17.61
N ASP A 122 -0.18 -2.31 17.20
CA ASP A 122 0.28 -1.24 18.09
C ASP A 122 -0.87 -0.37 18.59
N ALA A 123 -1.90 -0.15 17.76
CA ALA A 123 -3.10 0.58 18.16
C ALA A 123 -3.89 -0.19 19.24
N LEU A 124 -4.07 -1.51 19.06
CA LEU A 124 -4.70 -2.37 20.06
C LEU A 124 -3.91 -2.44 21.36
N ALA A 125 -2.58 -2.56 21.27
CA ALA A 125 -1.70 -2.65 22.44
C ALA A 125 -1.60 -1.34 23.25
N LYS A 126 -1.90 -0.19 22.64
CA LYS A 126 -1.85 1.14 23.29
C LYS A 126 -3.16 1.60 23.91
N VAL A 127 -4.17 0.74 23.97
CA VAL A 127 -5.43 1.07 24.67
C VAL A 127 -5.14 1.39 26.14
N ASP A 128 -5.60 2.57 26.56
CA ASP A 128 -5.32 3.08 27.90
C ASP A 128 -5.94 2.17 28.96
N GLN A 129 -5.11 1.69 29.88
CA GLN A 129 -5.52 0.83 31.00
C GLN A 129 -6.61 1.49 31.84
N GLN A 130 -6.62 2.83 31.96
CA GLN A 130 -7.66 3.55 32.69
C GLN A 130 -9.01 3.48 31.98
N GLN A 131 -9.02 3.55 30.65
CA GLN A 131 -10.24 3.38 29.86
C GLN A 131 -10.81 1.95 29.96
N LEU A 132 -9.91 0.97 29.96
CA LEU A 132 -10.31 -0.44 30.17
C LEU A 132 -10.90 -0.68 31.56
N MET A 133 -10.34 -0.04 32.60
CA MET A 133 -10.89 -0.11 33.97
C MET A 133 -12.25 0.56 34.08
N LEU A 134 -12.47 1.69 33.41
CA LEU A 134 -13.75 2.34 33.32
C LEU A 134 -14.79 1.45 32.65
N LEU A 135 -14.48 0.87 31.50
CA LEU A 135 -15.38 -0.04 30.78
C LEU A 135 -15.72 -1.27 31.63
N LYS A 136 -14.76 -1.81 32.37
CA LYS A 136 -15.00 -2.92 33.32
C LYS A 136 -15.92 -2.52 34.47
N SER A 137 -15.81 -1.29 35.00
CA SER A 137 -16.71 -0.78 36.05
C SER A 137 -18.16 -0.65 35.59
N PHE A 138 -18.36 -0.41 34.27
CA PHE A 138 -19.69 -0.43 33.62
C PHE A 138 -20.18 -1.85 33.23
N GLN A 139 -19.54 -2.91 33.73
CA GLN A 139 -19.85 -4.29 33.43
C GLN A 139 -19.80 -4.64 31.92
N ALA A 140 -18.90 -4.01 31.19
CA ALA A 140 -18.69 -4.31 29.77
C ALA A 140 -18.30 -5.77 29.57
N LYS A 141 -18.92 -6.44 28.57
CA LYS A 141 -18.63 -7.82 28.21
C LYS A 141 -17.25 -7.92 27.54
N ARG A 142 -16.63 -9.12 27.59
CA ARG A 142 -15.29 -9.37 27.03
C ARG A 142 -15.11 -8.95 25.57
N TRP A 143 -16.16 -9.00 24.75
CA TRP A 143 -16.14 -8.58 23.36
C TRP A 143 -16.27 -7.05 23.15
N GLN A 144 -16.56 -6.31 24.22
CA GLN A 144 -16.66 -4.84 24.24
C GLN A 144 -15.38 -4.18 24.77
N LEU A 145 -14.47 -4.96 25.31
CA LEU A 145 -13.15 -4.58 25.83
C LEU A 145 -12.07 -4.86 24.79
#